data_7fd90b10e2807a81a3a9a5419d748d35
#
_entry.id   7fd90b10e2807a81a3a9a5419d748d35
#
_cell.length_a   1.000
_cell.length_b   1.000
_cell.length_c   1.000
_cell.angle_alpha   90.00
_cell.angle_beta   90.00
_cell.angle_gamma   90.00
#
_symmetry.space_group_name_H-M   'P 1'
#
loop_
_entity.id
_entity.type
_entity.pdbx_description
1 polymer ?
#
loop_
_entity_poly.entity_id
_entity_poly.type
_entity_poly.pdbx_seq_one_letter_code
_entity_poly.pdbx_strand_id
1 'polypeptide(L)'
;GAHDDGAGCVHAIGVLRAFKELGIRPRHTIRAVLFMNEENGTRGGIQYAETAQQNNEKHVIALESDAGGFSPRGFGVSATDPVLAQFRSWLPLFPQNTISYINNGGGGADIGPLRRAVGTPTIGFIPDSQRMFDVHHSRLDVFDSVNRRELELGTASIASLIYLIDRYGLQEATQ
;
A
#
# COMPACT_ATOMS: atom_id res chain seq x y z
N GLY A 1 -12.16 -11.67 4.96
CA GLY A 1 -12.10 -11.87 6.42
C GLY A 1 -11.21 -10.87 7.14
N ALA A 2 -10.54 -11.29 8.20
CA ALA A 2 -9.76 -10.37 9.02
C ALA A 2 -8.38 -10.05 8.41
N HIS A 3 -7.75 -11.00 7.74
CA HIS A 3 -6.53 -10.77 6.97
C HIS A 3 -6.85 -10.33 5.54
N ASP A 4 -7.89 -10.88 4.96
CA ASP A 4 -8.31 -10.66 3.60
C ASP A 4 -9.73 -10.04 3.57
N ASP A 5 -9.91 -8.70 3.49
CA ASP A 5 -8.86 -7.69 3.63
C ASP A 5 -9.16 -6.68 4.77
N GLY A 6 -9.62 -7.19 5.91
CA GLY A 6 -9.77 -6.35 7.11
C GLY A 6 -8.45 -5.68 7.53
N ALA A 7 -7.33 -6.40 7.39
CA ALA A 7 -6.01 -5.90 7.76
C ALA A 7 -5.58 -4.72 6.88
N GLY A 8 -5.76 -4.79 5.57
CA GLY A 8 -5.44 -3.68 4.66
C GLY A 8 -6.32 -2.47 4.88
N CYS A 9 -7.61 -2.68 5.16
CA CYS A 9 -8.51 -1.59 5.57
C CYS A 9 -7.99 -0.87 6.82
N VAL A 10 -7.53 -1.63 7.83
CA VAL A 10 -6.95 -1.06 9.06
C VAL A 10 -5.63 -0.35 8.77
N HIS A 11 -4.77 -0.90 7.90
CA HIS A 11 -3.54 -0.23 7.47
C HIS A 11 -3.85 1.14 6.83
N ALA A 12 -4.78 1.19 5.89
CA ALA A 12 -5.14 2.43 5.18
C ALA A 12 -5.64 3.53 6.15
N ILE A 13 -6.56 3.18 7.05
CA ILE A 13 -7.07 4.09 8.08
C ILE A 13 -5.98 4.46 9.08
N GLY A 14 -5.18 3.47 9.49
CA GLY A 14 -4.09 3.63 10.46
C GLY A 14 -3.01 4.60 9.99
N VAL A 15 -2.70 4.66 8.71
CA VAL A 15 -1.79 5.65 8.13
C VAL A 15 -2.30 7.06 8.36
N LEU A 16 -3.56 7.34 8.04
CA LEU A 16 -4.16 8.67 8.27
C LEU A 16 -4.14 9.05 9.74
N ARG A 17 -4.45 8.07 10.61
CA ARG A 17 -4.39 8.24 12.05
C ARG A 17 -2.98 8.58 12.52
N ALA A 18 -1.96 7.85 12.06
CA ALA A 18 -0.56 8.10 12.41
C ALA A 18 -0.13 9.53 12.03
N PHE A 19 -0.43 9.99 10.82
CA PHE A 19 -0.14 11.37 10.40
C PHE A 19 -0.81 12.40 11.30
N LYS A 20 -2.08 12.18 11.66
CA LYS A 20 -2.84 13.06 12.55
C LYS A 20 -2.25 13.10 13.97
N GLU A 21 -1.97 11.95 14.56
CA GLU A 21 -1.46 11.85 15.94
C GLU A 21 -0.04 12.42 16.08
N LEU A 22 0.79 12.27 15.04
CA LEU A 22 2.13 12.84 14.99
C LEU A 22 2.16 14.32 14.58
N GLY A 23 1.01 14.92 14.28
CA GLY A 23 0.92 16.31 13.83
C GLY A 23 1.57 16.57 12.48
N ILE A 24 1.76 15.52 11.67
CA ILE A 24 2.35 15.64 10.33
C ILE A 24 1.31 16.20 9.38
N ARG A 25 1.64 17.34 8.76
CA ARG A 25 0.83 17.91 7.67
C ARG A 25 1.42 17.51 6.34
N PRO A 26 0.75 16.63 5.59
CA PRO A 26 1.24 16.21 4.28
C PRO A 26 1.14 17.36 3.27
N ARG A 27 2.03 17.36 2.29
CA ARG A 27 2.04 18.30 1.16
C ARG A 27 0.98 17.93 0.11
N HIS A 28 0.68 16.65 0.02
CA HIS A 28 -0.30 16.10 -0.90
C HIS A 28 -1.50 15.56 -0.11
N THR A 29 -2.65 15.48 -0.75
CA THR A 29 -3.81 14.78 -0.19
C THR A 29 -3.48 13.30 -0.05
N ILE A 30 -3.62 12.76 1.17
CA ILE A 30 -3.54 11.32 1.43
C ILE A 30 -4.99 10.81 1.55
N ARG A 31 -5.31 9.79 0.78
CA ARG A 31 -6.65 9.22 0.70
C ARG A 31 -6.59 7.75 1.10
N ALA A 32 -7.34 7.36 2.13
CA ALA A 32 -7.62 5.95 2.40
C ALA A 32 -8.84 5.55 1.58
N VAL A 33 -8.70 4.51 0.76
CA VAL A 33 -9.76 4.00 -0.11
C VAL A 33 -10.00 2.55 0.26
N LEU A 34 -11.23 2.22 0.61
CA LEU A 34 -11.67 0.86 0.92
C LEU A 34 -12.49 0.39 -0.27
N PHE A 35 -11.87 -0.42 -1.11
CA PHE A 35 -12.48 -0.86 -2.35
C PHE A 35 -13.59 -1.88 -2.11
N MET A 36 -14.62 -1.80 -2.91
CA MET A 36 -15.74 -2.74 -2.87
C MET A 36 -15.65 -3.72 -4.02
N ASN A 37 -16.03 -4.98 -3.75
CA ASN A 37 -16.21 -6.00 -4.77
C ASN A 37 -14.90 -6.49 -5.41
N GLU A 38 -13.76 -6.46 -4.69
CA GLU A 38 -12.52 -7.03 -5.21
C GLU A 38 -12.71 -8.48 -5.57
N GLU A 39 -13.14 -9.32 -4.64
CA GLU A 39 -13.36 -10.76 -4.71
C GLU A 39 -14.32 -11.22 -5.83
N ASN A 40 -15.15 -10.34 -6.33
CA ASN A 40 -16.18 -10.61 -7.31
C ASN A 40 -16.06 -9.79 -8.59
N GLY A 41 -14.84 -9.32 -8.92
CA GLY A 41 -14.56 -8.67 -10.19
C GLY A 41 -14.05 -7.24 -10.12
N THR A 42 -13.43 -6.82 -9.00
CA THR A 42 -12.67 -5.57 -8.84
C THR A 42 -13.42 -4.30 -9.27
N ARG A 43 -14.75 -4.30 -9.15
CA ARG A 43 -15.61 -3.20 -9.68
C ARG A 43 -15.31 -1.87 -9.00
N GLY A 44 -14.98 -1.86 -7.70
CA GLY A 44 -14.60 -0.66 -6.97
C GLY A 44 -13.34 -0.01 -7.54
N GLY A 45 -12.29 -0.80 -7.79
CA GLY A 45 -11.04 -0.34 -8.39
C GLY A 45 -11.23 0.19 -9.82
N ILE A 46 -12.05 -0.51 -10.62
CA ILE A 46 -12.39 -0.07 -11.99
C ILE A 46 -13.12 1.28 -11.94
N GLN A 47 -14.18 1.39 -11.14
CA GLN A 47 -14.96 2.63 -11.03
C GLN A 47 -14.13 3.81 -10.49
N TYR A 48 -13.22 3.54 -9.55
CA TYR A 48 -12.30 4.56 -9.05
C TYR A 48 -11.39 5.08 -10.17
N ALA A 49 -10.81 4.18 -10.96
CA ALA A 49 -9.93 4.53 -12.06
C ALA A 49 -10.65 5.34 -13.15
N GLU A 50 -11.86 4.94 -13.52
CA GLU A 50 -12.70 5.66 -14.48
C GLU A 50 -13.02 7.07 -13.99
N THR A 51 -13.40 7.21 -12.72
CA THR A 51 -13.71 8.51 -12.10
C THR A 51 -12.47 9.41 -12.06
N ALA A 52 -11.32 8.86 -11.68
CA ALA A 52 -10.06 9.59 -11.67
C ALA A 52 -9.68 10.09 -13.08
N GLN A 53 -9.86 9.26 -14.09
CA GLN A 53 -9.60 9.63 -15.48
C GLN A 53 -10.57 10.72 -15.97
N GLN A 54 -11.87 10.59 -15.70
CA GLN A 54 -12.89 11.58 -16.08
C GLN A 54 -12.64 12.94 -15.42
N ASN A 55 -12.19 12.94 -14.18
CA ASN A 55 -11.92 14.15 -13.40
C ASN A 55 -10.49 14.70 -13.65
N ASN A 56 -9.67 14.06 -14.49
CA ASN A 56 -8.26 14.39 -14.68
C ASN A 56 -7.47 14.42 -13.36
N GLU A 57 -7.81 13.54 -12.42
CA GLU A 57 -7.10 13.44 -11.14
C GLU A 57 -5.68 12.91 -11.36
N LYS A 58 -4.69 13.58 -10.75
CA LYS A 58 -3.30 13.14 -10.75
C LYS A 58 -2.98 12.49 -9.42
N HIS A 59 -2.64 11.21 -9.46
CA HIS A 59 -2.17 10.46 -8.31
C HIS A 59 -0.65 10.36 -8.36
N VAL A 60 0.04 10.82 -7.30
CA VAL A 60 1.50 10.68 -7.18
C VAL A 60 1.87 9.20 -7.12
N ILE A 61 1.17 8.45 -6.29
CA ILE A 61 1.25 6.99 -6.18
C ILE A 61 -0.10 6.41 -5.75
N ALA A 62 -0.25 5.10 -5.93
CA ALA A 62 -1.24 4.29 -5.25
C ALA A 62 -0.54 3.13 -4.54
N LEU A 63 -0.92 2.86 -3.29
CA LEU A 63 -0.39 1.76 -2.49
C LEU A 63 -1.53 0.86 -2.04
N GLU A 64 -1.38 -0.44 -2.24
CA GLU A 64 -2.34 -1.46 -1.82
C GLU A 64 -1.73 -2.37 -0.76
N SER A 65 -2.53 -2.76 0.20
CA SER A 65 -2.21 -3.74 1.23
C SER A 65 -3.31 -4.80 1.23
N ASP A 66 -3.01 -5.97 0.70
CA ASP A 66 -3.97 -7.05 0.46
C ASP A 66 -3.33 -8.45 0.66
N ALA A 67 -2.35 -8.54 1.55
CA ALA A 67 -1.65 -9.79 1.82
C ALA A 67 -1.62 -10.15 3.32
N GLY A 68 -2.60 -9.62 4.05
CA GLY A 68 -2.79 -9.87 5.47
C GLY A 68 -2.02 -8.95 6.40
N GLY A 69 -2.37 -9.03 7.69
CA GLY A 69 -1.80 -8.23 8.77
C GLY A 69 -0.59 -8.86 9.44
N PHE A 70 0.28 -9.53 8.68
CA PHE A 70 1.48 -10.20 9.17
C PHE A 70 2.68 -9.25 9.26
N SER A 71 3.79 -9.73 9.84
CA SER A 71 5.02 -8.93 9.97
C SER A 71 5.47 -8.34 8.64
N PRO A 72 5.78 -7.03 8.57
CA PRO A 72 6.23 -6.40 7.32
C PRO A 72 7.56 -7.00 6.83
N ARG A 73 7.74 -7.10 5.52
CA ARG A 73 8.95 -7.62 4.88
C ARG A 73 9.48 -6.69 3.80
N GLY A 74 8.63 -6.10 2.99
CA GLY A 74 9.06 -5.30 1.85
C GLY A 74 7.93 -4.55 1.14
N PHE A 75 8.32 -3.99 0.01
CA PHE A 75 7.39 -3.40 -0.94
C PHE A 75 7.72 -3.86 -2.36
N GLY A 76 6.69 -4.12 -3.15
CA GLY A 76 6.80 -4.26 -4.59
C GLY A 76 6.43 -2.94 -5.24
N VAL A 77 7.24 -2.45 -6.16
CA VAL A 77 7.06 -1.13 -6.78
C VAL A 77 7.02 -1.25 -8.29
N SER A 78 5.93 -0.83 -8.89
CA SER A 78 5.79 -0.68 -10.34
C SER A 78 5.87 0.80 -10.72
N ALA A 79 7.07 1.24 -11.02
CA ALA A 79 7.40 2.62 -11.38
C ALA A 79 8.56 2.66 -12.37
N THR A 80 9.07 3.85 -12.70
CA THR A 80 10.29 4.02 -13.50
C THR A 80 11.53 3.60 -12.71
N ASP A 81 12.61 3.23 -13.41
CA ASP A 81 13.86 2.83 -12.76
C ASP A 81 14.43 3.88 -11.80
N PRO A 82 14.41 5.20 -12.11
CA PRO A 82 14.84 6.22 -11.14
C PRO A 82 14.02 6.22 -9.84
N VAL A 83 12.70 6.08 -9.93
CA VAL A 83 11.82 6.00 -8.76
C VAL A 83 12.11 4.73 -7.95
N LEU A 84 12.29 3.59 -8.61
CA LEU A 84 12.64 2.34 -7.94
C LEU A 84 14.00 2.44 -7.22
N ALA A 85 15.00 3.04 -7.86
CA ALA A 85 16.31 3.28 -7.26
C ALA A 85 16.21 4.22 -6.05
N GLN A 86 15.43 5.29 -6.16
CA GLN A 86 15.14 6.20 -5.04
C GLN A 86 14.53 5.45 -3.85
N PHE A 87 13.52 4.63 -4.07
CA PHE A 87 12.88 3.86 -3.00
C PHE A 87 13.87 2.91 -2.33
N ARG A 88 14.70 2.21 -3.11
CA ARG A 88 15.76 1.34 -2.57
C ARG A 88 16.78 2.09 -1.72
N SER A 89 17.07 3.34 -2.06
CA SER A 89 17.96 4.19 -1.26
C SER A 89 17.39 4.54 0.12
N TRP A 90 16.09 4.44 0.31
CA TRP A 90 15.41 4.68 1.59
C TRP A 90 15.39 3.45 2.51
N LEU A 91 15.79 2.26 2.04
CA LEU A 91 15.79 1.06 2.88
C LEU A 91 16.47 1.24 4.24
N PRO A 92 17.64 1.92 4.36
CA PRO A 92 18.28 2.13 5.65
C PRO A 92 17.50 3.01 6.63
N LEU A 93 16.47 3.72 6.16
CA LEU A 93 15.63 4.59 6.99
C LEU A 93 14.53 3.82 7.73
N PHE A 94 14.23 2.61 7.30
CA PHE A 94 13.26 1.76 7.99
C PHE A 94 13.88 1.09 9.23
N PRO A 95 13.11 0.89 10.30
CA PRO A 95 13.58 0.15 11.47
C PRO A 95 14.09 -1.24 11.08
N GLN A 96 15.15 -1.69 11.74
CA GLN A 96 15.67 -3.05 11.54
C GLN A 96 14.56 -4.09 11.70
N ASN A 97 14.59 -5.11 10.86
CA ASN A 97 13.64 -6.23 10.85
C ASN A 97 12.19 -5.86 10.46
N THR A 98 11.97 -4.68 9.87
CA THR A 98 10.68 -4.36 9.25
C THR A 98 10.75 -4.50 7.72
N ILE A 99 11.26 -3.50 7.02
CA ILE A 99 11.37 -3.51 5.57
C ILE A 99 12.81 -3.89 5.19
N SER A 100 12.99 -5.05 4.56
CA SER A 100 14.30 -5.58 4.18
C SER A 100 14.57 -5.53 2.68
N TYR A 101 13.54 -5.33 1.85
CA TYR A 101 13.69 -5.23 0.40
C TYR A 101 12.62 -4.38 -0.27
N ILE A 102 12.97 -3.85 -1.44
CA ILE A 102 12.05 -3.21 -2.38
C ILE A 102 12.29 -3.83 -3.76
N ASN A 103 11.30 -4.58 -4.23
CA ASN A 103 11.35 -5.29 -5.50
C ASN A 103 10.77 -4.47 -6.64
N ASN A 104 11.22 -4.74 -7.86
CA ASN A 104 10.54 -4.27 -9.07
C ASN A 104 9.27 -5.10 -9.29
N GLY A 105 8.18 -4.40 -9.65
CA GLY A 105 6.87 -5.01 -9.79
C GLY A 105 6.09 -5.01 -8.47
N GLY A 106 4.89 -4.49 -8.50
CA GLY A 106 4.02 -4.42 -7.35
C GLY A 106 2.77 -3.61 -7.64
N GLY A 107 1.86 -3.62 -6.72
CA GLY A 107 0.53 -3.10 -6.83
C GLY A 107 -0.44 -4.13 -6.28
N GLY A 108 -1.64 -4.16 -6.79
CA GLY A 108 -2.65 -5.12 -6.44
C GLY A 108 -3.82 -5.06 -7.41
N ALA A 109 -4.85 -5.82 -7.14
CA ALA A 109 -6.02 -5.95 -8.01
C ALA A 109 -6.81 -4.64 -8.10
N ASP A 110 -6.94 -3.93 -7.00
CA ASP A 110 -7.77 -2.73 -6.90
C ASP A 110 -7.11 -1.48 -7.50
N ILE A 111 -5.80 -1.31 -7.35
CA ILE A 111 -5.06 -0.16 -7.90
C ILE A 111 -4.51 -0.41 -9.31
N GLY A 112 -4.52 -1.64 -9.77
CA GLY A 112 -4.13 -2.01 -11.14
C GLY A 112 -4.92 -1.26 -12.22
N PRO A 113 -6.24 -1.12 -12.14
CA PRO A 113 -7.03 -0.31 -13.06
C PRO A 113 -6.56 1.16 -13.12
N LEU A 114 -6.26 1.78 -11.99
CA LEU A 114 -5.77 3.16 -11.93
C LEU A 114 -4.44 3.31 -12.67
N ARG A 115 -3.51 2.38 -12.46
CA ARG A 115 -2.24 2.37 -13.20
C ARG A 115 -2.47 2.29 -14.72
N ARG A 116 -3.37 1.44 -15.16
CA ARG A 116 -3.68 1.29 -16.60
C ARG A 116 -4.35 2.52 -17.20
N ALA A 117 -5.24 3.17 -16.44
CA ALA A 117 -6.01 4.29 -16.93
C ALA A 117 -5.22 5.61 -16.98
N VAL A 118 -4.40 5.90 -15.99
CA VAL A 118 -3.74 7.21 -15.83
C VAL A 118 -2.23 7.12 -15.57
N GLY A 119 -1.63 5.94 -15.65
CA GLY A 119 -0.18 5.76 -15.52
C GLY A 119 0.40 5.93 -14.11
N THR A 120 -0.44 5.94 -13.07
CA THR A 120 0.00 6.11 -11.69
C THR A 120 0.98 5.01 -11.28
N PRO A 121 2.14 5.33 -10.70
CA PRO A 121 3.01 4.33 -10.09
C PRO A 121 2.28 3.59 -8.97
N THR A 122 2.48 2.28 -8.88
CA THR A 122 1.79 1.44 -7.90
C THR A 122 2.75 0.72 -6.98
N ILE A 123 2.35 0.55 -5.74
CA ILE A 123 3.10 -0.12 -4.68
C ILE A 123 2.21 -1.19 -4.05
N GLY A 124 2.72 -2.40 -3.90
CA GLY A 124 2.13 -3.44 -3.07
C GLY A 124 2.91 -3.56 -1.75
N PHE A 125 2.21 -3.53 -0.63
CA PHE A 125 2.82 -3.88 0.66
C PHE A 125 3.01 -5.39 0.74
N ILE A 126 4.18 -5.83 1.16
CA ILE A 126 4.52 -7.25 1.27
C ILE A 126 4.83 -7.57 2.74
N PRO A 127 3.88 -8.16 3.46
CA PRO A 127 4.13 -8.75 4.77
C PRO A 127 4.74 -10.14 4.64
N ASP A 128 4.81 -10.90 5.71
CA ASP A 128 5.13 -12.33 5.73
C ASP A 128 3.99 -13.15 5.12
N SER A 129 3.78 -12.96 3.82
CA SER A 129 2.59 -13.38 3.08
C SER A 129 2.45 -14.89 2.91
N GLN A 130 3.48 -15.69 3.21
CA GLN A 130 3.34 -17.15 3.18
C GLN A 130 2.29 -17.64 4.20
N ARG A 131 2.18 -16.94 5.32
CA ARG A 131 1.19 -17.24 6.36
C ARG A 131 -0.25 -16.96 5.93
N MET A 132 -0.44 -16.15 4.88
CA MET A 132 -1.75 -15.89 4.30
C MET A 132 -2.42 -17.19 3.83
N PHE A 133 -1.65 -18.13 3.28
CA PHE A 133 -2.18 -19.38 2.78
C PHE A 133 -2.80 -20.29 3.86
N ASP A 134 -2.48 -20.05 5.13
CA ASP A 134 -3.10 -20.81 6.24
C ASP A 134 -4.55 -20.39 6.49
N VAL A 135 -4.92 -19.17 6.08
CA VAL A 135 -6.24 -18.58 6.39
C VAL A 135 -7.02 -18.10 5.18
N HIS A 136 -6.33 -17.80 4.07
CA HIS A 136 -6.87 -17.19 2.85
C HIS A 136 -8.10 -17.95 2.32
N HIS A 137 -9.17 -17.21 2.05
CA HIS A 137 -10.45 -17.71 1.55
C HIS A 137 -11.04 -18.85 2.41
N SER A 138 -10.80 -18.84 3.70
CA SER A 138 -11.29 -19.85 4.63
C SER A 138 -12.01 -19.25 5.84
N ARG A 139 -12.76 -20.11 6.55
CA ARG A 139 -13.39 -19.71 7.82
C ARG A 139 -12.39 -19.48 8.97
N LEU A 140 -11.10 -19.71 8.74
CA LEU A 140 -10.04 -19.44 9.72
C LEU A 140 -9.55 -18.00 9.66
N ASP A 141 -9.93 -17.23 8.62
CA ASP A 141 -9.62 -15.82 8.51
C ASP A 141 -10.54 -14.99 9.41
N VAL A 142 -10.26 -15.04 10.69
CA VAL A 142 -11.03 -14.42 11.76
C VAL A 142 -10.18 -13.43 12.55
N PHE A 143 -10.82 -12.54 13.31
CA PHE A 143 -10.16 -11.50 14.10
C PHE A 143 -9.09 -12.07 15.04
N ASP A 144 -9.36 -13.21 15.67
CA ASP A 144 -8.44 -13.83 16.64
C ASP A 144 -7.13 -14.35 16.01
N SER A 145 -7.08 -14.49 14.67
CA SER A 145 -5.86 -14.86 13.95
C SER A 145 -4.89 -13.69 13.75
N VAL A 146 -5.38 -12.44 13.91
CA VAL A 146 -4.58 -11.23 13.67
C VAL A 146 -3.72 -10.88 14.87
N ASN A 147 -2.41 -10.79 14.65
CA ASN A 147 -1.48 -10.30 15.66
C ASN A 147 -1.44 -8.76 15.62
N ARG A 148 -1.90 -8.14 16.70
CA ARG A 148 -1.96 -6.67 16.83
C ARG A 148 -0.61 -6.00 16.54
N ARG A 149 0.48 -6.53 17.09
CA ARG A 149 1.82 -5.93 16.94
C ARG A 149 2.31 -5.98 15.50
N GLU A 150 2.07 -7.08 14.80
CA GLU A 150 2.42 -7.22 13.39
C GLU A 150 1.61 -6.24 12.52
N LEU A 151 0.32 -6.14 12.77
CA LEU A 151 -0.57 -5.18 12.08
C LEU A 151 -0.12 -3.73 12.29
N GLU A 152 0.22 -3.35 13.53
CA GLU A 152 0.74 -2.02 13.84
C GLU A 152 2.08 -1.73 13.15
N LEU A 153 2.98 -2.71 13.07
CA LEU A 153 4.25 -2.59 12.35
C LEU A 153 4.04 -2.43 10.84
N GLY A 154 3.07 -3.12 10.26
CA GLY A 154 2.65 -2.94 8.87
C GLY A 154 2.19 -1.52 8.62
N THR A 155 1.26 -1.02 9.46
CA THR A 155 0.78 0.37 9.39
C THR A 155 1.93 1.37 9.48
N ALA A 156 2.85 1.19 10.43
CA ALA A 156 3.99 2.08 10.61
C ALA A 156 4.94 2.08 9.40
N SER A 157 5.17 0.90 8.81
CA SER A 157 6.01 0.76 7.62
C SER A 157 5.40 1.48 6.41
N ILE A 158 4.09 1.31 6.18
CA ILE A 158 3.36 1.99 5.12
C ILE A 158 3.37 3.51 5.34
N ALA A 159 3.06 3.96 6.56
CA ALA A 159 3.07 5.38 6.91
C ALA A 159 4.46 6.01 6.70
N SER A 160 5.53 5.29 7.05
CA SER A 160 6.91 5.74 6.82
C SER A 160 7.21 5.93 5.34
N LEU A 161 6.82 4.97 4.49
CA LEU A 161 7.03 5.08 3.04
C LEU A 161 6.24 6.26 2.47
N ILE A 162 4.97 6.40 2.84
CA ILE A 162 4.12 7.53 2.38
C ILE A 162 4.70 8.87 2.84
N TYR A 163 5.22 8.95 4.07
CA TYR A 163 5.90 10.15 4.57
C TYR A 163 7.13 10.50 3.74
N LEU A 164 7.98 9.52 3.40
CA LEU A 164 9.16 9.73 2.57
C LEU A 164 8.78 10.24 1.18
N ILE A 165 7.76 9.65 0.57
CA ILE A 165 7.25 10.09 -0.74
C ILE A 165 6.71 11.52 -0.67
N ASP A 166 5.88 11.82 0.33
CA ASP A 166 5.31 13.15 0.50
C ASP A 166 6.38 14.20 0.77
N ARG A 167 7.40 13.85 1.56
CA ARG A 167 8.46 14.76 1.96
C ARG A 167 9.46 15.07 0.86
N TYR A 168 9.87 14.04 0.11
CA TYR A 168 10.97 14.15 -0.87
C TYR A 168 10.50 14.13 -2.33
N GLY A 169 9.24 13.80 -2.57
CA GLY A 169 8.70 13.64 -3.93
C GLY A 169 9.24 12.37 -4.61
N LEU A 170 8.83 12.16 -5.85
CA LEU A 170 9.36 11.11 -6.70
C LEU A 170 10.33 11.73 -7.71
N GLN A 171 11.42 11.02 -8.01
CA GLN A 171 12.33 11.42 -9.06
C GLN A 171 11.62 11.34 -10.41
N GLU A 172 11.62 12.44 -11.15
CA GLU A 172 11.13 12.43 -12.52
C GLU A 172 12.11 11.62 -13.39
N ALA A 173 11.56 10.88 -14.36
CA ALA A 173 12.41 10.28 -15.36
C ALA A 173 13.15 11.40 -16.11
N THR A 174 14.48 11.38 -16.09
CA THR A 174 15.30 12.27 -16.92
C THR A 174 14.87 12.03 -18.39
N GLN A 175 14.30 13.07 -19.01
CA GLN A 175 13.94 13.04 -20.44
C GLN A 175 15.17 12.85 -21.33
#